data_af38eccbc9adae1a3e20c473c1df6c6f
#
_entry.id   af38eccbc9adae1a3e20c473c1df6c6f
#
_cell.length_a   1.000
_cell.length_b   1.000
_cell.length_c   1.000
_cell.angle_alpha   90.00
_cell.angle_beta   90.00
_cell.angle_gamma   90.00
#
_symmetry.space_group_name_H-M   'P 1'
#
loop_
_entity.id
_entity.type
_entity.pdbx_description
1 polymer ?
#
loop_
_entity_poly.entity_id
_entity_poly.type
_entity_poly.pdbx_seq_one_letter_code
_entity_poly.pdbx_strand_id
1 'polypeptide(L)'
;MQPQNNKVIRAVVRTILTSALFASATVGFSTNAAIIGSSYGNAVHVDLSITSNVGGMVSAIANSTINLAHTSGSAPENYSQIDTIIGASADASGTLGSPIDVTEFDGALSTAIIEGESQSSLASFVPASFFTSGRGTINDLNLDLFSDLLGISGFLTLSADVLSTISQIDGNATTGSNVNLSTAGSSDIVDVEVNLWGNTVTATALENQSLFAGLNIADFGLGIFVNEVEKSCSNTSCTESRNAVRVSFDDFSLNAFYDALFPAGGPLTGPVFNLTNNPIVNGEIILASSFATTSSSTEVSAPSTFAIFIFAVGLLSARRFNKHKMLQK
;
A
#
# COMPACT_ATOMS: atom_id res chain seq x y z
N MET A 1 -44.18 44.81 -55.24
CA MET A 1 -42.76 44.53 -55.05
C MET A 1 -42.43 44.25 -53.58
N GLN A 2 -42.67 43.06 -53.03
CA GLN A 2 -42.18 42.71 -51.69
C GLN A 2 -42.31 41.22 -51.27
N PRO A 3 -41.95 40.20 -52.04
CA PRO A 3 -41.74 38.88 -51.44
C PRO A 3 -40.30 38.34 -51.47
N GLN A 4 -39.35 39.01 -52.13
CA GLN A 4 -37.97 38.45 -52.26
C GLN A 4 -37.10 38.65 -51.02
N ASN A 5 -37.26 39.72 -50.23
CA ASN A 5 -36.43 39.98 -49.05
C ASN A 5 -36.60 38.97 -47.91
N ASN A 6 -37.81 38.38 -47.79
CA ASN A 6 -38.05 37.37 -46.72
C ASN A 6 -37.38 36.01 -46.94
N LYS A 7 -37.08 35.66 -48.19
CA LYS A 7 -36.39 34.39 -48.49
C LYS A 7 -34.90 34.47 -48.20
N VAL A 8 -34.26 35.62 -48.48
CA VAL A 8 -32.83 35.84 -48.22
C VAL A 8 -32.56 35.90 -46.71
N ILE A 9 -33.39 36.65 -45.97
CA ILE A 9 -33.26 36.73 -44.52
C ILE A 9 -33.43 35.35 -43.83
N ARG A 10 -34.37 34.52 -44.30
CA ARG A 10 -34.56 33.15 -43.79
C ARG A 10 -33.43 32.21 -44.14
N ALA A 11 -32.78 32.39 -45.29
CA ALA A 11 -31.62 31.59 -45.68
C ALA A 11 -30.40 31.96 -44.83
N VAL A 12 -30.14 33.25 -44.64
CA VAL A 12 -29.00 33.76 -43.82
C VAL A 12 -29.15 33.35 -42.38
N VAL A 13 -30.34 33.48 -41.77
CA VAL A 13 -30.62 33.04 -40.39
C VAL A 13 -30.43 31.54 -40.22
N ARG A 14 -30.83 30.72 -41.23
CA ARG A 14 -30.60 29.26 -41.20
C ARG A 14 -29.12 28.93 -41.26
N THR A 15 -28.34 29.59 -42.12
CA THR A 15 -26.90 29.33 -42.25
C THR A 15 -26.18 29.73 -40.99
N ILE A 16 -26.54 30.86 -40.34
CA ILE A 16 -25.93 31.30 -39.06
C ILE A 16 -26.30 30.34 -37.92
N LEU A 17 -27.55 29.85 -37.86
CA LEU A 17 -27.96 28.90 -36.81
C LEU A 17 -27.29 27.54 -36.99
N THR A 18 -27.12 27.05 -38.21
CA THR A 18 -26.42 25.77 -38.47
C THR A 18 -24.92 25.89 -38.19
N SER A 19 -24.29 27.00 -38.59
CA SER A 19 -22.86 27.20 -38.27
C SER A 19 -22.60 27.41 -36.78
N ALA A 20 -23.50 28.08 -36.07
CA ALA A 20 -23.41 28.22 -34.61
C ALA A 20 -23.62 26.87 -33.87
N LEU A 21 -24.49 26.01 -34.36
CA LEU A 21 -24.68 24.66 -33.81
C LEU A 21 -23.47 23.75 -34.10
N PHE A 22 -22.85 23.88 -35.27
CA PHE A 22 -21.63 23.12 -35.60
C PHE A 22 -20.42 23.66 -34.83
N ALA A 23 -20.29 24.96 -34.64
CA ALA A 23 -19.19 25.54 -33.85
C ALA A 23 -19.30 25.19 -32.38
N SER A 24 -20.50 25.05 -31.81
CA SER A 24 -20.68 24.58 -30.44
C SER A 24 -20.45 23.08 -30.26
N ALA A 25 -20.60 22.27 -31.33
CA ALA A 25 -20.32 20.83 -31.27
C ALA A 25 -18.80 20.53 -31.41
N THR A 26 -18.02 21.50 -31.87
CA THR A 26 -16.55 21.36 -32.00
C THR A 26 -15.77 22.00 -30.84
N VAL A 27 -16.45 22.61 -29.87
CA VAL A 27 -15.80 22.85 -28.57
C VAL A 27 -15.63 21.47 -27.94
N GLY A 28 -14.60 20.80 -28.34
CA GLY A 28 -14.15 19.59 -27.68
C GLY A 28 -13.93 19.96 -26.22
N PHE A 29 -14.81 19.48 -25.36
CA PHE A 29 -14.46 19.41 -23.94
C PHE A 29 -13.19 18.57 -23.93
N SER A 30 -12.05 19.21 -23.77
CA SER A 30 -10.85 18.52 -23.39
C SER A 30 -11.18 17.88 -22.05
N THR A 31 -11.52 16.60 -22.08
CA THR A 31 -11.61 15.79 -20.87
C THR A 31 -10.20 15.77 -20.33
N ASN A 32 -9.94 16.59 -19.34
CA ASN A 32 -8.69 16.53 -18.60
C ASN A 32 -8.55 15.08 -18.13
N ALA A 33 -7.44 14.46 -18.43
CA ALA A 33 -7.11 13.15 -17.92
C ALA A 33 -7.27 13.20 -16.40
N ALA A 34 -8.11 12.34 -15.84
CA ALA A 34 -8.25 12.28 -14.40
C ALA A 34 -6.97 11.65 -13.85
N ILE A 35 -6.29 12.37 -12.96
CA ILE A 35 -5.18 11.82 -12.20
C ILE A 35 -5.75 11.35 -10.87
N ILE A 36 -5.48 10.11 -10.55
CA ILE A 36 -5.87 9.50 -9.29
C ILE A 36 -4.61 9.06 -8.56
N GLY A 37 -4.62 9.16 -7.24
CA GLY A 37 -3.52 8.74 -6.41
C GLY A 37 -4.03 8.14 -5.11
N SER A 38 -3.24 7.28 -4.50
CA SER A 38 -3.48 6.80 -3.14
C SER A 38 -2.17 6.57 -2.44
N SER A 39 -2.19 6.72 -1.13
CA SER A 39 -1.04 6.42 -0.29
C SER A 39 -1.48 5.88 1.06
N TYR A 40 -0.57 5.15 1.70
CA TYR A 40 -0.67 4.84 3.12
C TYR A 40 0.69 4.95 3.80
N GLY A 41 0.65 5.22 5.11
CA GLY A 41 1.75 5.05 6.03
C GLY A 41 1.33 4.17 7.19
N ASN A 42 2.18 3.26 7.59
CA ASN A 42 1.94 2.35 8.68
C ASN A 42 3.22 2.16 9.49
N ALA A 43 3.16 2.37 10.80
CA ALA A 43 4.32 2.16 11.64
C ALA A 43 4.52 0.68 11.95
N VAL A 44 3.49 -0.03 12.41
CA VAL A 44 3.58 -1.45 12.77
C VAL A 44 2.43 -2.22 12.18
N HIS A 45 2.76 -3.25 11.41
CA HIS A 45 1.84 -4.27 10.94
C HIS A 45 2.31 -5.63 11.40
N VAL A 46 1.46 -6.37 12.08
CA VAL A 46 1.70 -7.75 12.49
C VAL A 46 0.53 -8.59 12.01
N ASP A 47 0.83 -9.64 11.27
CA ASP A 47 -0.13 -10.68 10.88
C ASP A 47 0.54 -12.03 11.07
N LEU A 48 0.29 -12.67 12.21
CA LEU A 48 0.91 -13.94 12.60
C LEU A 48 -0.13 -14.98 12.92
N SER A 49 0.11 -16.17 12.42
CA SER A 49 -0.66 -17.38 12.71
C SER A 49 0.27 -18.47 13.21
N ILE A 50 -0.02 -19.03 14.37
CA ILE A 50 0.71 -20.15 14.95
C ILE A 50 -0.22 -21.35 14.96
N THR A 51 0.23 -22.44 14.36
CA THR A 51 -0.50 -23.70 14.30
C THR A 51 0.33 -24.82 14.94
N SER A 52 -0.33 -25.83 15.46
CA SER A 52 0.32 -27.02 15.95
C SER A 52 -0.24 -28.24 15.24
N ASN A 53 0.61 -29.20 14.98
CA ASN A 53 0.23 -30.48 14.38
C ASN A 53 0.47 -31.61 15.36
N VAL A 54 -0.57 -32.06 16.02
CA VAL A 54 -0.54 -33.21 16.98
C VAL A 54 -1.20 -34.38 16.36
N GLY A 55 -0.41 -35.43 16.06
CA GLY A 55 -0.97 -36.68 15.55
C GLY A 55 -1.74 -36.57 14.23
N GLY A 56 -1.37 -35.59 13.37
CA GLY A 56 -2.04 -35.33 12.10
C GLY A 56 -3.26 -34.40 12.18
N MET A 57 -3.59 -33.89 13.36
CA MET A 57 -4.61 -32.84 13.52
C MET A 57 -3.93 -31.47 13.66
N VAL A 58 -4.24 -30.59 12.73
CA VAL A 58 -3.78 -29.19 12.77
C VAL A 58 -4.77 -28.39 13.60
N SER A 59 -4.29 -27.72 14.63
CA SER A 59 -5.08 -26.76 15.42
C SER A 59 -4.40 -25.40 15.40
N ALA A 60 -5.18 -24.34 15.16
CA ALA A 60 -4.69 -22.99 15.36
C ALA A 60 -4.51 -22.73 16.86
N ILE A 61 -3.33 -22.22 17.24
CA ILE A 61 -3.01 -21.92 18.63
C ILE A 61 -3.21 -20.42 18.88
N ALA A 62 -2.73 -19.59 17.97
CA ALA A 62 -2.84 -18.15 18.04
C ALA A 62 -2.93 -17.55 16.66
N ASN A 63 -3.73 -16.49 16.53
CA ASN A 63 -3.78 -15.61 15.38
C ASN A 63 -3.77 -14.18 15.91
N SER A 64 -2.89 -13.36 15.40
CA SER A 64 -2.80 -11.95 15.76
C SER A 64 -2.70 -11.10 14.50
N THR A 65 -3.57 -10.10 14.40
CA THR A 65 -3.45 -9.04 13.38
C THR A 65 -3.48 -7.70 14.10
N ILE A 66 -2.39 -6.96 14.01
CA ILE A 66 -2.22 -5.67 14.67
C ILE A 66 -1.78 -4.64 13.63
N ASN A 67 -2.43 -3.48 13.61
CA ASN A 67 -1.99 -2.30 12.87
C ASN A 67 -1.93 -1.12 13.83
N LEU A 68 -0.76 -0.51 13.98
CA LEU A 68 -0.57 0.66 14.82
C LEU A 68 -0.08 1.84 14.00
N ALA A 69 -0.64 3.03 14.26
CA ALA A 69 -0.37 4.27 13.55
C ALA A 69 -0.51 4.09 12.03
N HIS A 70 -1.70 3.70 11.60
CA HIS A 70 -2.04 3.48 10.20
C HIS A 70 -2.88 4.61 9.64
N THR A 71 -2.44 5.20 8.54
CA THR A 71 -3.21 6.19 7.77
C THR A 71 -3.28 5.79 6.30
N SER A 72 -4.36 6.17 5.64
CA SER A 72 -4.49 5.96 4.21
C SER A 72 -5.37 7.05 3.59
N GLY A 73 -5.08 7.42 2.37
CA GLY A 73 -5.85 8.40 1.63
C GLY A 73 -5.89 8.12 0.14
N SER A 74 -6.88 8.71 -0.53
CA SER A 74 -7.03 8.63 -1.98
C SER A 74 -7.42 9.98 -2.58
N ALA A 75 -6.74 10.34 -3.66
CA ALA A 75 -7.02 11.53 -4.48
C ALA A 75 -7.95 11.16 -5.65
N PRO A 76 -8.71 12.14 -6.24
CA PRO A 76 -8.26 13.53 -6.48
C PRO A 76 -8.62 14.58 -5.41
N GLU A 77 -9.10 14.26 -4.26
CA GLU A 77 -9.19 15.27 -3.20
C GLU A 77 -7.88 15.36 -2.44
N ASN A 78 -7.39 16.59 -2.18
CA ASN A 78 -6.18 16.75 -1.35
C ASN A 78 -6.48 16.15 0.02
N TYR A 79 -5.54 15.45 0.56
CA TYR A 79 -5.62 14.94 1.93
C TYR A 79 -4.27 15.04 2.63
N SER A 80 -4.33 15.13 3.95
CA SER A 80 -3.20 15.01 4.86
C SER A 80 -3.72 14.38 6.14
N GLN A 81 -3.26 13.19 6.43
CA GLN A 81 -3.65 12.41 7.60
C GLN A 81 -2.39 11.97 8.33
N ILE A 82 -2.40 12.11 9.65
CA ILE A 82 -1.32 11.70 10.53
C ILE A 82 -1.96 10.97 11.70
N ASP A 83 -1.42 9.81 12.02
CA ASP A 83 -1.72 9.06 13.24
C ASP A 83 -0.44 8.84 14.02
N THR A 84 -0.41 9.30 15.27
CA THR A 84 0.78 9.25 16.13
C THR A 84 0.42 8.61 17.46
N ILE A 85 1.18 7.59 17.84
CA ILE A 85 1.07 6.92 19.13
C ILE A 85 2.37 7.11 19.90
N ILE A 86 2.27 7.54 21.15
CA ILE A 86 3.40 7.78 22.04
C ILE A 86 3.47 6.66 23.09
N GLY A 87 4.62 6.04 23.22
CA GLY A 87 4.84 5.00 24.21
C GLY A 87 4.03 3.73 23.91
N ALA A 88 4.03 3.27 22.65
CA ALA A 88 3.33 2.04 22.27
C ALA A 88 4.07 0.83 22.86
N SER A 89 3.32 -0.03 23.54
CA SER A 89 3.76 -1.37 23.92
C SER A 89 2.69 -2.38 23.57
N ALA A 90 3.09 -3.53 23.07
CA ALA A 90 2.22 -4.64 22.81
C ALA A 90 2.90 -5.92 23.29
N ASP A 91 2.22 -6.67 24.13
CA ASP A 91 2.65 -7.98 24.59
C ASP A 91 1.68 -9.00 24.03
N ALA A 92 2.20 -10.06 23.44
CA ALA A 92 1.41 -11.19 22.97
C ALA A 92 1.97 -12.47 23.62
N SER A 93 1.14 -13.20 24.33
CA SER A 93 1.51 -14.49 24.87
C SER A 93 0.51 -15.56 24.46
N GLY A 94 0.99 -16.76 24.21
CA GLY A 94 0.18 -17.91 23.90
C GLY A 94 0.74 -19.17 24.53
N THR A 95 -0.11 -19.98 25.16
CA THR A 95 0.27 -21.28 25.72
C THR A 95 -0.10 -22.41 24.75
N LEU A 96 0.87 -23.25 24.42
CA LEU A 96 0.62 -24.53 23.76
C LEU A 96 0.06 -25.51 24.78
N GLY A 97 -1.29 -25.56 24.88
CA GLY A 97 -1.97 -26.46 25.80
C GLY A 97 -1.81 -27.94 25.43
N SER A 98 -1.10 -28.70 26.23
CA SER A 98 -1.18 -30.16 26.37
C SER A 98 -0.27 -30.67 27.50
N PRO A 99 -0.35 -31.90 27.96
CA PRO A 99 -0.08 -32.28 29.37
C PRO A 99 1.36 -32.05 29.87
N ILE A 100 2.19 -31.35 29.13
CA ILE A 100 3.49 -30.86 29.56
C ILE A 100 3.54 -29.36 29.33
N ASP A 101 3.42 -28.63 30.36
CA ASP A 101 3.38 -27.20 30.58
C ASP A 101 4.70 -26.48 30.17
N VAL A 102 5.09 -26.37 28.90
CA VAL A 102 6.44 -25.92 28.59
C VAL A 102 6.58 -24.96 27.41
N THR A 103 5.58 -24.43 26.80
CA THR A 103 5.83 -23.41 25.76
C THR A 103 4.86 -22.23 25.87
N GLU A 104 5.34 -21.20 26.54
CA GLU A 104 4.81 -19.85 26.33
C GLU A 104 5.47 -19.25 25.09
N PHE A 105 4.67 -18.77 24.15
CA PHE A 105 5.14 -17.90 23.10
C PHE A 105 4.93 -16.48 23.58
N ASP A 106 6.01 -15.81 23.90
CA ASP A 106 5.95 -14.42 24.25
C ASP A 106 6.52 -13.57 23.12
N GLY A 107 5.83 -12.49 22.82
CA GLY A 107 6.30 -11.44 21.94
C GLY A 107 6.07 -10.10 22.61
N ALA A 108 7.11 -9.29 22.71
CA ALA A 108 7.04 -7.96 23.25
C ALA A 108 7.51 -6.94 22.22
N LEU A 109 6.72 -5.89 22.03
CA LEU A 109 7.07 -4.71 21.24
C LEU A 109 7.04 -3.50 22.16
N SER A 110 8.09 -2.70 22.17
CA SER A 110 8.10 -1.40 22.80
C SER A 110 8.71 -0.34 21.88
N THR A 111 8.12 0.85 21.89
CA THR A 111 8.58 2.00 21.08
C THR A 111 8.35 3.30 21.83
N ALA A 112 9.13 4.34 21.54
CA ALA A 112 8.89 5.66 22.10
C ALA A 112 7.78 6.40 21.31
N ILE A 113 7.93 6.53 20.02
CA ILE A 113 6.96 7.20 19.15
C ILE A 113 6.82 6.42 17.85
N ILE A 114 5.57 6.18 17.45
CA ILE A 114 5.25 5.63 16.15
C ILE A 114 4.30 6.56 15.40
N GLU A 115 4.51 6.70 14.10
CA GLU A 115 3.74 7.60 13.27
C GLU A 115 3.45 6.98 11.90
N GLY A 116 2.20 7.08 11.48
CA GLY A 116 1.75 6.84 10.12
C GLY A 116 1.27 8.13 9.49
N GLU A 117 1.68 8.43 8.28
CA GLU A 117 1.28 9.63 7.55
C GLU A 117 0.88 9.28 6.12
N SER A 118 -0.19 9.91 5.64
CA SER A 118 -0.57 9.84 4.24
C SER A 118 -0.98 11.22 3.73
N GLN A 119 -0.44 11.63 2.58
CA GLN A 119 -0.65 12.96 2.01
C GLN A 119 -0.81 12.91 0.50
N SER A 120 -1.59 13.86 -0.03
CA SER A 120 -1.61 14.17 -1.46
C SER A 120 -1.97 15.62 -1.70
N SER A 121 -1.29 16.24 -2.64
CA SER A 121 -1.62 17.57 -3.15
C SER A 121 -2.46 17.52 -4.44
N LEU A 122 -2.89 16.34 -4.88
CA LEU A 122 -3.78 16.18 -6.01
C LEU A 122 -5.16 16.77 -5.69
N ALA A 123 -5.58 17.71 -6.50
CA ALA A 123 -6.91 18.33 -6.42
C ALA A 123 -7.71 18.00 -7.69
N SER A 124 -9.01 18.28 -7.67
CA SER A 124 -9.90 18.14 -8.85
C SER A 124 -9.39 18.92 -10.07
N PHE A 125 -8.65 20.00 -9.84
CA PHE A 125 -7.83 20.67 -10.85
C PHE A 125 -6.38 20.24 -10.66
N VAL A 126 -5.83 19.57 -11.67
CA VAL A 126 -4.45 19.11 -11.64
C VAL A 126 -3.51 20.31 -11.58
N PRO A 127 -2.79 20.55 -10.49
CA PRO A 127 -1.80 21.61 -10.41
C PRO A 127 -0.63 21.30 -11.35
N ALA A 128 0.18 22.32 -11.68
CA ALA A 128 1.37 22.15 -12.51
C ALA A 128 2.36 21.12 -11.94
N SER A 129 2.41 21.02 -10.61
CA SER A 129 3.14 20.00 -9.87
C SER A 129 2.26 19.46 -8.75
N PHE A 130 2.37 18.19 -8.46
CA PHE A 130 1.65 17.52 -7.39
C PHE A 130 2.48 16.36 -6.83
N PHE A 131 2.10 15.88 -5.66
CA PHE A 131 2.67 14.68 -5.07
C PHE A 131 1.60 13.83 -4.40
N THR A 132 1.93 12.55 -4.22
CA THR A 132 1.21 11.62 -3.38
C THR A 132 2.25 10.87 -2.56
N SER A 133 2.13 10.87 -1.22
CA SER A 133 3.12 10.24 -0.35
C SER A 133 2.49 9.52 0.83
N GLY A 134 3.12 8.41 1.22
CA GLY A 134 2.90 7.71 2.48
C GLY A 134 4.20 7.66 3.27
N ARG A 135 4.11 7.65 4.61
CA ARG A 135 5.24 7.57 5.52
C ARG A 135 4.90 6.71 6.72
N GLY A 136 5.81 5.81 7.09
CA GLY A 136 5.79 5.09 8.36
C GLY A 136 7.04 5.40 9.15
N THR A 137 6.91 5.64 10.45
CA THR A 137 8.04 5.97 11.33
C THR A 137 7.92 5.26 12.66
N ILE A 138 9.03 4.74 13.16
CA ILE A 138 9.18 4.18 14.50
C ILE A 138 10.47 4.74 15.11
N ASN A 139 10.39 5.23 16.35
CA ASN A 139 11.55 5.65 17.11
C ASN A 139 11.71 4.76 18.35
N ASP A 140 12.97 4.47 18.71
CA ASP A 140 13.36 3.66 19.87
C ASP A 140 12.64 2.30 19.90
N LEU A 141 12.76 1.54 18.81
CA LEU A 141 12.17 0.21 18.67
C LEU A 141 12.94 -0.82 19.49
N ASN A 142 12.19 -1.61 20.23
CA ASN A 142 12.65 -2.88 20.76
C ASN A 142 11.57 -3.94 20.54
N LEU A 143 11.88 -4.94 19.73
CA LEU A 143 11.03 -6.09 19.44
C LEU A 143 11.73 -7.35 19.92
N ASP A 144 11.05 -8.13 20.76
CA ASP A 144 11.50 -9.43 21.21
C ASP A 144 10.42 -10.47 20.84
N LEU A 145 10.81 -11.43 20.04
CA LEU A 145 9.91 -12.51 19.61
C LEU A 145 10.41 -13.83 20.16
N PHE A 146 9.47 -14.57 20.75
CA PHE A 146 9.73 -15.87 21.36
C PHE A 146 10.75 -15.81 22.50
N SER A 147 10.61 -14.80 23.38
CA SER A 147 11.57 -14.48 24.45
C SER A 147 11.75 -15.60 25.48
N ASP A 148 10.70 -16.37 25.74
CA ASP A 148 10.73 -17.47 26.71
C ASP A 148 10.55 -18.87 26.07
N LEU A 149 10.84 -18.94 24.77
CA LEU A 149 10.79 -20.22 24.09
C LEU A 149 11.80 -21.19 24.69
N LEU A 150 11.36 -22.13 25.49
CA LEU A 150 12.17 -23.19 26.10
C LEU A 150 13.21 -22.69 27.13
N GLY A 151 12.95 -21.56 27.78
CA GLY A 151 13.89 -20.95 28.73
C GLY A 151 15.11 -20.34 28.07
N ILE A 152 15.06 -20.10 26.77
CA ILE A 152 16.09 -19.34 26.03
C ILE A 152 15.54 -17.95 25.77
N SER A 153 16.10 -16.96 26.43
CA SER A 153 15.78 -15.56 26.16
C SER A 153 16.28 -15.14 24.78
N GLY A 154 15.44 -14.42 24.04
CA GLY A 154 15.88 -13.73 22.82
C GLY A 154 16.10 -14.62 21.61
N PHE A 155 15.08 -15.40 21.18
CA PHE A 155 15.16 -16.13 19.91
C PHE A 155 15.38 -15.18 18.73
N LEU A 156 14.53 -14.16 18.61
CA LEU A 156 14.67 -13.10 17.63
C LEU A 156 14.43 -11.77 18.32
N THR A 157 15.49 -10.98 18.47
CA THR A 157 15.36 -9.61 18.94
C THR A 157 15.75 -8.64 17.84
N LEU A 158 15.04 -7.51 17.79
CA LEU A 158 15.32 -6.44 16.85
C LEU A 158 15.25 -5.11 17.60
N SER A 159 16.31 -4.33 17.49
CA SER A 159 16.36 -2.97 18.01
C SER A 159 16.72 -1.98 16.91
N ALA A 160 16.20 -0.76 17.04
CA ALA A 160 16.53 0.33 16.13
C ALA A 160 16.29 1.67 16.81
N ASP A 161 17.16 2.64 16.58
CA ASP A 161 16.95 4.01 17.03
C ASP A 161 15.88 4.69 16.19
N VAL A 162 15.95 4.56 14.86
CA VAL A 162 14.97 5.10 13.93
C VAL A 162 14.74 4.15 12.76
N LEU A 163 13.47 3.86 12.49
CA LEU A 163 12.99 3.29 11.25
C LEU A 163 12.02 4.27 10.61
N SER A 164 12.33 4.76 9.43
CA SER A 164 11.41 5.61 8.68
C SER A 164 11.46 5.28 7.20
N THR A 165 10.29 5.18 6.59
CA THR A 165 10.15 5.05 5.15
C THR A 165 9.20 6.10 4.61
N ILE A 166 9.52 6.63 3.45
CA ILE A 166 8.66 7.52 2.66
C ILE A 166 8.57 6.95 1.27
N SER A 167 7.39 6.62 0.83
CA SER A 167 7.07 6.37 -0.57
C SER A 167 6.41 7.60 -1.14
N GLN A 168 6.97 8.17 -2.21
CA GLN A 168 6.45 9.40 -2.79
C GLN A 168 6.46 9.32 -4.31
N ILE A 169 5.35 9.72 -4.90
CA ILE A 169 5.22 9.91 -6.34
C ILE A 169 5.04 11.38 -6.61
N ASP A 170 5.99 11.95 -7.33
CA ASP A 170 5.92 13.31 -7.85
C ASP A 170 5.36 13.32 -9.25
N GLY A 171 4.51 14.27 -9.54
CA GLY A 171 3.91 14.46 -10.86
C GLY A 171 4.04 15.89 -11.35
N ASN A 172 4.26 16.03 -12.65
CA ASN A 172 4.30 17.31 -13.36
C ASN A 172 3.33 17.23 -14.54
N ALA A 173 2.28 18.07 -14.50
CA ALA A 173 1.36 18.21 -15.61
C ALA A 173 1.89 19.28 -16.58
N THR A 174 2.35 18.86 -17.74
CA THR A 174 2.66 19.76 -18.85
C THR A 174 1.41 20.03 -19.66
N THR A 175 1.31 21.23 -20.25
CA THR A 175 0.18 21.61 -21.13
C THR A 175 -0.02 20.59 -22.23
N GLY A 176 -1.17 19.87 -22.19
CA GLY A 176 -1.57 18.89 -23.20
C GLY A 176 -1.45 17.45 -22.75
N SER A 177 -2.24 17.00 -21.80
CA SER A 177 -2.51 15.58 -21.47
C SER A 177 -1.28 14.72 -21.03
N ASN A 178 -0.07 15.22 -21.08
CA ASN A 178 1.12 14.47 -20.68
C ASN A 178 1.43 14.75 -19.21
N VAL A 179 1.42 13.72 -18.40
CA VAL A 179 1.87 13.76 -17.01
C VAL A 179 3.18 12.99 -16.93
N ASN A 180 4.20 13.64 -16.38
CA ASN A 180 5.44 12.95 -16.04
C ASN A 180 5.38 12.57 -14.57
N LEU A 181 5.46 11.27 -14.30
CA LEU A 181 5.49 10.71 -12.96
C LEU A 181 6.90 10.22 -12.63
N SER A 182 7.32 10.39 -11.40
CA SER A 182 8.58 9.86 -10.88
C SER A 182 8.47 9.49 -9.41
N THR A 183 9.23 8.49 -8.98
CA THR A 183 9.39 8.16 -7.56
C THR A 183 10.41 9.07 -6.90
N ALA A 184 10.15 9.49 -5.68
CA ALA A 184 11.02 10.35 -4.87
C ALA A 184 11.12 9.89 -3.40
N GLY A 185 10.75 8.64 -3.12
CA GLY A 185 10.76 8.08 -1.77
C GLY A 185 12.17 7.85 -1.22
N SER A 186 12.27 7.76 0.10
CA SER A 186 13.50 7.52 0.86
C SER A 186 13.25 6.61 2.06
N SER A 187 14.33 6.05 2.61
CA SER A 187 14.31 5.32 3.88
C SER A 187 15.43 5.86 4.76
N ASP A 188 15.12 6.01 6.05
CA ASP A 188 16.07 6.33 7.10
C ASP A 188 16.07 5.18 8.11
N ILE A 189 17.21 4.49 8.20
CA ILE A 189 17.37 3.26 8.97
C ILE A 189 18.64 3.45 9.81
N VAL A 190 18.44 3.68 11.11
CA VAL A 190 19.50 4.03 12.04
C VAL A 190 19.63 2.99 13.15
N ASP A 191 20.85 2.50 13.31
CA ASP A 191 21.26 1.58 14.38
C ASP A 191 20.39 0.33 14.50
N VAL A 192 20.04 -0.26 13.34
CA VAL A 192 19.27 -1.51 13.30
C VAL A 192 20.16 -2.68 13.62
N GLU A 193 19.88 -3.33 14.73
CA GLU A 193 20.52 -4.55 15.17
C GLU A 193 19.50 -5.68 15.25
N VAL A 194 19.80 -6.78 14.62
CA VAL A 194 18.97 -8.00 14.66
C VAL A 194 19.80 -9.13 15.24
N ASN A 195 19.31 -9.72 16.31
CA ASN A 195 19.90 -10.91 16.92
C ASN A 195 18.98 -12.09 16.67
N LEU A 196 19.50 -13.10 16.01
CA LEU A 196 18.85 -14.38 15.81
C LEU A 196 19.64 -15.45 16.55
N TRP A 197 19.10 -15.86 17.69
CA TRP A 197 19.70 -16.90 18.54
C TRP A 197 21.19 -16.68 18.83
N GLY A 198 21.53 -15.52 19.32
CA GLY A 198 22.92 -15.15 19.65
C GLY A 198 23.80 -14.75 18.48
N ASN A 199 23.31 -14.86 17.24
CA ASN A 199 23.98 -14.32 16.07
C ASN A 199 23.46 -12.90 15.80
N THR A 200 24.29 -11.91 16.02
CA THR A 200 23.92 -10.51 15.84
C THR A 200 24.40 -9.99 14.50
N VAL A 201 23.53 -9.32 13.77
CA VAL A 201 23.82 -8.63 12.51
C VAL A 201 23.31 -7.20 12.60
N THR A 202 24.20 -6.25 12.32
CA THR A 202 23.82 -4.84 12.15
C THR A 202 23.42 -4.63 10.68
N ALA A 203 22.21 -4.14 10.47
CA ALA A 203 21.75 -3.83 9.12
C ALA A 203 22.38 -2.53 8.61
N THR A 204 22.52 -2.45 7.30
CA THR A 204 22.99 -1.25 6.61
C THR A 204 21.82 -0.60 5.87
N ALA A 205 21.99 0.65 5.45
CA ALA A 205 20.97 1.36 4.67
C ALA A 205 20.85 0.91 3.20
N LEU A 206 21.46 -0.22 2.83
CA LEU A 206 21.37 -0.76 1.47
C LEU A 206 19.94 -1.24 1.17
N GLU A 207 19.43 -0.89 -0.01
CA GLU A 207 18.11 -1.34 -0.46
C GLU A 207 18.07 -2.86 -0.64
N ASN A 208 16.97 -3.49 -0.24
CA ASN A 208 16.67 -4.92 -0.43
C ASN A 208 17.69 -5.86 0.24
N GLN A 209 18.13 -5.51 1.44
CA GLN A 209 19.06 -6.32 2.18
C GLN A 209 18.36 -7.51 2.86
N SER A 210 18.78 -8.74 2.55
CA SER A 210 18.37 -9.95 3.28
C SER A 210 19.42 -10.26 4.35
N LEU A 211 18.98 -10.30 5.62
CA LEU A 211 19.85 -10.65 6.74
C LEU A 211 19.94 -12.16 6.92
N PHE A 212 21.03 -12.63 7.50
CA PHE A 212 21.30 -14.04 7.80
C PHE A 212 21.26 -14.98 6.58
N ALA A 213 21.44 -14.47 5.37
CA ALA A 213 21.49 -15.30 4.16
C ALA A 213 22.54 -16.42 4.25
N GLY A 214 23.64 -16.19 4.97
CA GLY A 214 24.69 -17.19 5.22
C GLY A 214 24.28 -18.33 6.16
N LEU A 215 23.19 -18.20 6.90
CA LEU A 215 22.63 -19.25 7.77
C LEU A 215 21.52 -20.05 7.07
N ASN A 216 21.22 -19.76 5.81
CA ASN A 216 20.17 -20.41 5.02
C ASN A 216 18.80 -20.42 5.74
N ILE A 217 18.48 -19.36 6.49
CA ILE A 217 17.24 -19.28 7.27
C ILE A 217 16.00 -19.40 6.39
N ALA A 218 16.10 -19.01 5.13
CA ALA A 218 15.02 -19.15 4.14
C ALA A 218 14.63 -20.61 3.88
N ASP A 219 15.55 -21.57 4.02
CA ASP A 219 15.25 -22.98 3.86
C ASP A 219 14.30 -23.51 4.95
N PHE A 220 14.16 -22.77 6.04
CA PHE A 220 13.25 -23.05 7.17
C PHE A 220 12.00 -22.20 7.15
N GLY A 221 11.81 -21.37 6.12
CA GLY A 221 10.66 -20.48 6.04
C GLY A 221 10.78 -19.18 6.85
N LEU A 222 11.99 -18.77 7.27
CA LEU A 222 12.24 -17.51 7.93
C LEU A 222 12.93 -16.54 6.98
N GLY A 223 12.37 -15.36 6.79
CA GLY A 223 12.97 -14.26 6.04
C GLY A 223 13.09 -13.01 6.90
N ILE A 224 14.25 -12.34 6.88
CA ILE A 224 14.45 -11.05 7.54
C ILE A 224 15.05 -10.10 6.51
N PHE A 225 14.27 -9.07 6.16
CA PHE A 225 14.59 -8.12 5.12
C PHE A 225 14.64 -6.71 5.69
N VAL A 226 15.62 -5.95 5.25
CA VAL A 226 15.79 -4.54 5.66
C VAL A 226 15.83 -3.67 4.43
N ASN A 227 15.17 -2.50 4.53
CA ASN A 227 15.08 -1.51 3.47
C ASN A 227 14.56 -2.10 2.14
N GLU A 228 13.46 -2.84 2.22
CA GLU A 228 12.81 -3.34 1.00
C GLU A 228 12.19 -2.18 0.23
N VAL A 229 12.51 -2.15 -1.06
CA VAL A 229 12.04 -1.10 -1.97
C VAL A 229 11.53 -1.72 -3.25
N GLU A 230 10.30 -1.43 -3.57
CA GLU A 230 9.67 -1.84 -4.82
C GLU A 230 9.18 -0.61 -5.57
N LYS A 231 9.64 -0.44 -6.81
CA LYS A 231 9.33 0.73 -7.66
C LYS A 231 8.92 0.26 -9.04
N SER A 232 7.83 0.82 -9.54
CA SER A 232 7.38 0.59 -10.91
C SER A 232 6.80 1.87 -11.48
N CYS A 233 7.39 2.38 -12.56
CA CYS A 233 6.90 3.57 -13.25
C CYS A 233 6.74 3.32 -14.73
N SER A 234 5.63 3.81 -15.25
CA SER A 234 5.34 3.94 -16.67
C SER A 234 4.98 5.39 -16.99
N ASN A 235 4.71 5.70 -18.24
CA ASN A 235 4.28 7.06 -18.64
C ASN A 235 2.93 7.48 -18.04
N THR A 236 2.13 6.52 -17.56
CA THR A 236 0.76 6.77 -17.08
C THR A 236 0.52 6.30 -15.65
N SER A 237 1.45 5.60 -15.04
CA SER A 237 1.30 5.09 -13.68
C SER A 237 2.65 4.93 -13.00
N CYS A 238 2.75 5.35 -11.76
CA CYS A 238 3.87 5.10 -10.89
C CYS A 238 3.38 4.50 -9.57
N THR A 239 4.16 3.58 -9.04
CA THR A 239 3.94 2.96 -7.73
C THR A 239 5.28 2.83 -7.02
N GLU A 240 5.31 3.12 -5.73
CA GLU A 240 6.44 2.91 -4.85
C GLU A 240 5.95 2.34 -3.52
N SER A 241 6.59 1.28 -3.05
CA SER A 241 6.42 0.75 -1.71
C SER A 241 7.76 0.57 -1.02
N ARG A 242 7.79 0.77 0.30
CA ARG A 242 8.97 0.61 1.12
C ARG A 242 8.61 0.02 2.47
N ASN A 243 9.44 -0.92 2.92
CA ASN A 243 9.41 -1.45 4.29
C ASN A 243 10.79 -1.26 4.90
N ALA A 244 10.86 -0.62 6.08
CA ALA A 244 12.15 -0.49 6.76
C ALA A 244 12.67 -1.85 7.23
N VAL A 245 11.80 -2.64 7.88
CA VAL A 245 12.10 -4.03 8.24
C VAL A 245 10.87 -4.90 7.99
N ARG A 246 11.09 -6.08 7.41
CA ARG A 246 10.08 -7.13 7.31
C ARG A 246 10.65 -8.45 7.81
N VAL A 247 9.93 -9.08 8.72
CA VAL A 247 10.16 -10.46 9.15
C VAL A 247 9.03 -11.31 8.58
N SER A 248 9.35 -12.32 7.79
CA SER A 248 8.36 -13.22 7.18
C SER A 248 8.53 -14.63 7.68
N PHE A 249 7.42 -15.30 7.91
CA PHE A 249 7.34 -16.71 8.28
C PHE A 249 6.47 -17.44 7.26
N ASP A 250 7.05 -18.45 6.61
CA ASP A 250 6.38 -19.29 5.61
C ASP A 250 6.58 -20.75 5.98
N ASP A 251 5.58 -21.32 6.65
CA ASP A 251 5.66 -22.65 7.26
C ASP A 251 6.89 -22.84 8.18
N PHE A 252 7.28 -21.77 8.88
CA PHE A 252 8.46 -21.78 9.74
C PHE A 252 8.30 -22.75 10.88
N SER A 253 9.15 -23.81 10.86
CA SER A 253 9.19 -24.84 11.89
C SER A 253 10.33 -24.58 12.87
N LEU A 254 10.00 -24.27 14.12
CA LEU A 254 10.98 -24.08 15.19
C LEU A 254 11.82 -25.33 15.44
N ASN A 255 11.21 -26.53 15.37
CA ASN A 255 11.94 -27.79 15.56
C ASN A 255 12.97 -28.01 14.46
N ALA A 256 12.55 -27.87 13.19
CA ALA A 256 13.46 -28.08 12.05
C ALA A 256 14.62 -27.08 12.07
N PHE A 257 14.33 -25.83 12.42
CA PHE A 257 15.35 -24.79 12.52
C PHE A 257 16.35 -25.06 13.65
N TYR A 258 15.86 -25.51 14.82
CA TYR A 258 16.76 -25.88 15.92
C TYR A 258 17.64 -27.06 15.58
N ASP A 259 17.08 -28.14 15.03
CA ASP A 259 17.83 -29.35 14.65
C ASP A 259 18.93 -29.03 13.62
N ALA A 260 18.68 -28.06 12.74
CA ALA A 260 19.67 -27.64 11.74
C ALA A 260 20.82 -26.83 12.35
N LEU A 261 20.51 -25.97 13.34
CA LEU A 261 21.56 -25.19 14.03
C LEU A 261 22.39 -26.04 14.99
N PHE A 262 21.82 -27.12 15.55
CA PHE A 262 22.45 -27.97 16.55
C PHE A 262 22.39 -29.46 16.19
N PRO A 263 22.98 -29.87 15.04
CA PRO A 263 22.84 -31.24 14.54
C PRO A 263 23.47 -32.31 15.45
N ALA A 264 24.31 -31.94 16.41
CA ALA A 264 24.97 -32.85 17.34
C ALA A 264 24.31 -32.93 18.71
N GLY A 265 23.08 -32.40 18.85
CA GLY A 265 22.42 -32.26 20.14
C GLY A 265 23.00 -31.07 20.90
N GLY A 266 22.51 -29.86 20.66
CA GLY A 266 22.93 -28.63 21.33
C GLY A 266 22.70 -28.65 22.84
N PRO A 267 22.93 -27.52 23.53
CA PRO A 267 22.86 -27.41 24.98
C PRO A 267 21.50 -27.83 25.59
N LEU A 268 20.50 -28.02 24.76
CA LEU A 268 19.15 -28.42 25.12
C LEU A 268 18.83 -29.89 24.79
N THR A 269 19.85 -30.76 24.71
CA THR A 269 19.70 -32.23 24.53
C THR A 269 18.98 -32.94 25.67
N GLY A 270 17.93 -32.40 26.16
CA GLY A 270 17.01 -33.04 27.08
C GLY A 270 15.73 -33.49 26.36
N PRO A 271 14.89 -34.34 26.98
CA PRO A 271 13.59 -34.74 26.44
C PRO A 271 12.64 -33.57 26.19
N VAL A 272 13.03 -32.36 26.52
CA VAL A 272 12.26 -31.12 26.40
C VAL A 272 12.15 -30.63 24.96
N PHE A 273 13.13 -30.97 24.08
CA PHE A 273 13.15 -30.46 22.70
C PHE A 273 12.39 -31.27 21.68
N ASN A 274 11.85 -32.38 22.06
CA ASN A 274 10.83 -32.99 21.24
C ASN A 274 9.52 -32.24 21.49
N LEU A 275 9.40 -31.03 20.94
CA LEU A 275 8.12 -30.32 20.88
C LEU A 275 7.15 -31.23 20.14
N THR A 276 6.46 -32.08 20.90
CA THR A 276 5.51 -33.08 20.40
C THR A 276 4.45 -32.46 19.50
N ASN A 277 4.38 -31.15 19.49
CA ASN A 277 3.38 -30.35 18.79
C ASN A 277 3.91 -29.61 17.56
N ASN A 278 5.21 -29.69 17.24
CA ASN A 278 5.85 -29.03 16.11
C ASN A 278 5.15 -27.72 15.68
N PRO A 279 5.34 -26.63 16.41
CA PRO A 279 4.68 -25.37 16.08
C PRO A 279 5.18 -24.83 14.75
N ILE A 280 4.24 -24.48 13.90
CA ILE A 280 4.47 -23.86 12.61
C ILE A 280 3.97 -22.42 12.70
N VAL A 281 4.85 -21.49 12.34
CA VAL A 281 4.52 -20.06 12.30
C VAL A 281 4.38 -19.63 10.85
N ASN A 282 3.31 -18.90 10.57
CA ASN A 282 3.05 -18.28 9.27
C ASN A 282 2.70 -16.80 9.46
N GLY A 283 3.03 -15.98 8.46
CA GLY A 283 2.67 -14.59 8.42
C GLY A 283 3.86 -13.65 8.38
N GLU A 284 3.64 -12.42 8.79
CA GLU A 284 4.68 -11.39 8.70
C GLU A 284 4.56 -10.30 9.77
N ILE A 285 5.69 -9.67 10.04
CA ILE A 285 5.80 -8.43 10.81
C ILE A 285 6.46 -7.40 9.92
N ILE A 286 5.79 -6.27 9.70
CA ILE A 286 6.32 -5.15 8.92
C ILE A 286 6.42 -3.93 9.82
N LEU A 287 7.60 -3.34 9.85
CA LEU A 287 7.94 -2.18 10.68
C LEU A 287 8.29 -1.00 9.78
N ALA A 288 7.63 0.12 10.00
CA ALA A 288 7.72 1.35 9.23
C ALA A 288 7.56 1.10 7.73
N SER A 289 6.32 0.96 7.29
CA SER A 289 5.98 0.78 5.88
C SER A 289 5.31 2.00 5.28
N SER A 290 5.53 2.19 3.99
CA SER A 290 4.93 3.26 3.21
C SER A 290 4.59 2.81 1.79
N PHE A 291 3.56 3.42 1.24
CA PHE A 291 3.10 3.16 -0.11
C PHE A 291 2.59 4.43 -0.75
N ALA A 292 2.87 4.61 -2.04
CA ALA A 292 2.28 5.65 -2.86
C ALA A 292 2.05 5.13 -4.27
N THR A 293 0.91 5.46 -4.85
CA THR A 293 0.64 5.19 -6.26
C THR A 293 -0.07 6.38 -6.88
N THR A 294 0.23 6.63 -8.14
CA THR A 294 -0.45 7.66 -8.93
C THR A 294 -0.61 7.15 -10.36
N SER A 295 -1.81 7.32 -10.91
CA SER A 295 -2.09 6.96 -12.29
C SER A 295 -2.87 8.06 -12.99
N SER A 296 -2.56 8.28 -14.27
CA SER A 296 -3.32 9.15 -15.15
C SER A 296 -4.17 8.28 -16.08
N SER A 297 -5.48 8.47 -16.08
CA SER A 297 -6.32 7.85 -17.09
C SER A 297 -6.19 8.65 -18.38
N THR A 298 -5.69 8.03 -19.44
CA THR A 298 -5.86 8.58 -20.78
C THR A 298 -7.34 8.44 -21.17
N GLU A 299 -8.01 9.57 -21.30
CA GLU A 299 -9.36 9.69 -21.85
C GLU A 299 -10.49 9.02 -21.05
N VAL A 300 -11.13 9.79 -20.20
CA VAL A 300 -12.56 9.60 -20.00
C VAL A 300 -13.24 10.20 -21.25
N SER A 301 -13.54 9.38 -22.24
CA SER A 301 -14.40 9.80 -23.34
C SER A 301 -15.68 10.38 -22.74
N ALA A 302 -16.02 11.62 -23.11
CA ALA A 302 -17.26 12.25 -22.66
C ALA A 302 -18.39 11.25 -22.81
N PRO A 303 -19.20 11.02 -21.76
CA PRO A 303 -20.20 9.97 -21.81
C PRO A 303 -21.07 10.18 -23.05
N SER A 304 -21.20 9.11 -23.84
CA SER A 304 -22.04 9.08 -25.07
C SER A 304 -23.47 9.57 -24.81
N THR A 305 -23.91 9.59 -23.56
CA THR A 305 -25.13 10.22 -23.06
C THR A 305 -25.25 11.70 -23.43
N PHE A 306 -24.14 12.45 -23.48
CA PHE A 306 -24.19 13.87 -23.83
C PHE A 306 -24.41 14.06 -25.34
N ALA A 307 -23.77 13.22 -26.16
CA ALA A 307 -24.01 13.17 -27.62
C ALA A 307 -25.43 12.73 -27.91
N ILE A 308 -25.96 11.74 -27.20
CA ILE A 308 -27.35 11.26 -27.31
C ILE A 308 -28.33 12.36 -26.87
N PHE A 309 -28.01 13.11 -25.81
CA PHE A 309 -28.87 14.21 -25.36
C PHE A 309 -28.93 15.36 -26.38
N ILE A 310 -27.82 15.76 -26.97
CA ILE A 310 -27.78 16.76 -28.05
C ILE A 310 -28.53 16.26 -29.28
N PHE A 311 -28.38 14.99 -29.63
CA PHE A 311 -29.11 14.37 -30.76
C PHE A 311 -30.61 14.31 -30.49
N ALA A 312 -31.02 13.96 -29.26
CA ALA A 312 -32.43 13.91 -28.86
C ALA A 312 -33.09 15.30 -28.87
N VAL A 313 -32.40 16.32 -28.37
CA VAL A 313 -32.86 17.73 -28.38
C VAL A 313 -32.95 18.24 -29.85
N GLY A 314 -31.98 17.89 -30.68
CA GLY A 314 -31.98 18.21 -32.11
C GLY A 314 -33.17 17.59 -32.87
N LEU A 315 -33.48 16.33 -32.62
CA LEU A 315 -34.61 15.61 -33.19
C LEU A 315 -35.95 16.18 -32.70
N LEU A 316 -36.08 16.51 -31.43
CA LEU A 316 -37.28 17.12 -30.85
C LEU A 316 -37.55 18.52 -31.48
N SER A 317 -36.50 19.31 -31.67
CA SER A 317 -36.56 20.62 -32.29
C SER A 317 -36.99 20.50 -33.77
N ALA A 318 -36.41 19.55 -34.52
CA ALA A 318 -36.78 19.29 -35.92
C ALA A 318 -38.25 18.84 -36.07
N ARG A 319 -38.74 18.03 -35.12
CA ARG A 319 -40.13 17.54 -35.12
C ARG A 319 -41.15 18.66 -34.85
N ARG A 320 -40.79 19.62 -34.01
CA ARG A 320 -41.60 20.78 -33.69
C ARG A 320 -41.73 21.72 -34.91
N PHE A 321 -40.67 21.90 -35.65
CA PHE A 321 -40.67 22.71 -36.89
C PHE A 321 -41.51 22.10 -37.99
N ASN A 322 -41.55 20.79 -38.14
CA ASN A 322 -42.38 20.12 -39.16
C ASN A 322 -43.88 20.14 -38.83
N LYS A 323 -44.26 20.12 -37.53
CA LYS A 323 -45.65 20.26 -37.11
C LYS A 323 -46.24 21.63 -37.44
N HIS A 324 -45.46 22.70 -37.31
CA HIS A 324 -45.92 24.06 -37.65
C HIS A 324 -46.15 24.28 -39.15
N LYS A 325 -45.47 23.53 -40.00
CA LYS A 325 -45.69 23.60 -41.48
C LYS A 325 -46.94 22.91 -41.94
N MET A 326 -47.46 21.91 -41.23
CA MET A 326 -48.73 21.24 -41.57
C MET A 326 -49.99 21.96 -41.13
N LEU A 327 -49.88 22.92 -40.23
CA LEU A 327 -51.00 23.72 -39.76
C LEU A 327 -51.24 25.02 -40.57
N GLN A 328 -50.38 25.27 -41.57
CA GLN A 328 -50.50 26.44 -42.47
C GLN A 328 -50.86 26.07 -43.90
N LYS A 329 -51.31 24.87 -44.14
CA LYS A 329 -51.99 24.40 -45.38
C LYS A 329 -53.44 24.13 -45.04
#